data_0964b998c1f7c225111694e829f48e87
#
_entry.id   0964b998c1f7c225111694e829f48e87
#
_cell.length_a   1.000
_cell.length_b   1.000
_cell.length_c   1.000
_cell.angle_alpha   90.00
_cell.angle_beta   90.00
_cell.angle_gamma   90.00
#
_symmetry.space_group_name_H-M   'P 1'
#
loop_
_entity.id
_entity.type
_entity.pdbx_description
1 polymer ?
#
loop_
_entity_poly.entity_id
_entity_poly.type
_entity_poly.pdbx_seq_one_letter_code
_entity_poly.pdbx_strand_id
1 'polypeptide(L)'
;MTSSSCNVFIGNYMKKRIIVAGAGFAGMWAAISAARLVKQENAEDKIDVFLVSPEPKLVIRPRLYEPVLEDVAPSIVNVLSAANVKYIAGAVNYIDEKNKKITVEKKDGETIVNFDSFVLATGSQVFHPELKGLKEFSFNVNSLESARKLEKHLYDLALKPNSHERNTVVVAGGGLTGLETVTEMPSRLRAILGDSAETNVIIVDSAPKIGHAMGEEACEVINQALQSNGIKVRTNVRVTSIEEHGVTLSSGEFIPSDTIVWTAGMRASPLTSFISGEHDQLGRVISNSYLQSPNVNEIFVTGDTVKVHTDNDGNYNVMSCQHAMSLGRVAGHNAAAIVLDIPLHSYSQPKYVTCLDLGEGNAVYTEGWEHTLMYKGTDAKKIKQEINTQWIYPPEPEQEKMFAIANPDFIIVP
;
A
#
# COMPACT_ATOMS: atom_id res chain seq x y z
N MET A 1 -7.83 49.68 51.79
CA MET A 1 -8.23 49.29 50.41
C MET A 1 -7.17 48.33 49.91
N THR A 2 -7.44 47.04 50.02
CA THR A 2 -6.53 45.95 49.61
C THR A 2 -7.01 45.46 48.26
N SER A 3 -6.19 45.70 47.22
CA SER A 3 -6.42 45.16 45.88
C SER A 3 -6.01 43.67 45.86
N SER A 4 -7.00 42.81 45.71
CA SER A 4 -6.83 41.39 45.49
C SER A 4 -6.41 41.21 44.02
N SER A 5 -5.15 40.90 43.79
CA SER A 5 -4.66 40.49 42.49
C SER A 5 -5.06 39.00 42.24
N CYS A 6 -6.01 38.84 41.31
CA CYS A 6 -6.39 37.52 40.84
C CYS A 6 -5.28 36.97 39.95
N ASN A 7 -4.44 36.11 40.50
CA ASN A 7 -3.47 35.34 39.75
C ASN A 7 -4.24 34.28 38.94
N VAL A 8 -4.46 34.54 37.64
CA VAL A 8 -4.88 33.53 36.68
C VAL A 8 -3.68 32.62 36.46
N PHE A 9 -3.67 31.46 37.11
CA PHE A 9 -2.77 30.36 36.76
C PHE A 9 -3.15 29.85 35.38
N ILE A 10 -2.51 30.37 34.34
CA ILE A 10 -2.50 29.72 33.05
C ILE A 10 -1.59 28.50 33.17
N GLY A 11 -2.16 27.39 33.59
CA GLY A 11 -1.45 26.11 33.57
C GLY A 11 -1.06 25.81 32.13
N ASN A 12 0.23 25.70 31.86
CA ASN A 12 0.75 25.14 30.62
C ASN A 12 0.33 23.65 30.57
N TYR A 13 -0.90 23.35 30.19
CA TYR A 13 -1.31 21.99 29.88
C TYR A 13 -0.56 21.56 28.62
N MET A 14 0.31 20.53 28.74
CA MET A 14 0.91 19.92 27.55
C MET A 14 -0.22 19.39 26.68
N LYS A 15 -0.21 19.79 25.39
CA LYS A 15 -1.19 19.30 24.41
C LYS A 15 -1.17 17.78 24.33
N LYS A 16 -2.35 17.17 24.22
CA LYS A 16 -2.47 15.76 23.90
C LYS A 16 -1.93 15.47 22.50
N ARG A 17 -1.45 14.26 22.29
CA ARG A 17 -0.74 13.87 21.07
C ARG A 17 -1.43 12.71 20.38
N ILE A 18 -1.84 12.92 19.14
CA ILE A 18 -2.26 11.86 18.22
C ILE A 18 -1.10 11.59 17.29
N ILE A 19 -0.60 10.35 17.28
CA ILE A 19 0.53 9.94 16.45
C ILE A 19 0.07 8.98 15.38
N VAL A 20 0.36 9.28 14.12
CA VAL A 20 0.11 8.40 12.97
C VAL A 20 1.44 7.90 12.44
N ALA A 21 1.66 6.58 12.44
CA ALA A 21 2.87 5.95 11.93
C ALA A 21 2.68 5.47 10.49
N GLY A 22 3.41 6.09 9.55
CA GLY A 22 3.38 5.79 8.12
C GLY A 22 2.79 6.91 7.28
N ALA A 23 3.38 7.17 6.10
CA ALA A 23 2.97 8.20 5.13
C ALA A 23 2.30 7.61 3.87
N GLY A 24 1.91 6.31 3.90
CA GLY A 24 1.16 5.68 2.83
C GLY A 24 -0.29 6.17 2.78
N PHE A 25 -1.09 5.54 1.92
CA PHE A 25 -2.51 5.90 1.72
C PHE A 25 -3.29 5.99 3.05
N ALA A 26 -3.21 4.96 3.88
CA ALA A 26 -3.92 4.95 5.15
C ALA A 26 -3.41 6.03 6.12
N GLY A 27 -2.08 6.20 6.23
CA GLY A 27 -1.50 7.14 7.20
C GLY A 27 -1.74 8.60 6.83
N MET A 28 -1.59 8.97 5.57
CA MET A 28 -1.92 10.32 5.11
C MET A 28 -3.38 10.67 5.41
N TRP A 29 -4.32 9.81 5.02
CA TRP A 29 -5.75 10.06 5.26
C TRP A 29 -6.11 10.00 6.75
N ALA A 30 -5.43 9.17 7.56
CA ALA A 30 -5.62 9.15 9.01
C ALA A 30 -5.19 10.48 9.64
N ALA A 31 -4.03 11.00 9.26
CA ALA A 31 -3.54 12.28 9.79
C ALA A 31 -4.48 13.45 9.43
N ILE A 32 -4.93 13.51 8.16
CA ILE A 32 -5.86 14.55 7.70
C ILE A 32 -7.21 14.43 8.41
N SER A 33 -7.76 13.21 8.55
CA SER A 33 -9.06 12.98 9.19
C SER A 33 -9.03 13.29 10.68
N ALA A 34 -7.94 12.95 11.39
CA ALA A 34 -7.74 13.34 12.78
C ALA A 34 -7.69 14.86 12.95
N ALA A 35 -6.90 15.54 12.12
CA ALA A 35 -6.80 17.01 12.16
C ALA A 35 -8.14 17.68 11.82
N ARG A 36 -8.90 17.12 10.87
CA ARG A 36 -10.27 17.57 10.55
C ARG A 36 -11.16 17.57 11.79
N LEU A 37 -11.23 16.46 12.53
CA LEU A 37 -12.08 16.35 13.72
C LEU A 37 -11.60 17.28 14.83
N VAL A 38 -10.29 17.37 15.09
CA VAL A 38 -9.71 18.30 16.06
C VAL A 38 -10.11 19.74 15.75
N LYS A 39 -10.12 20.16 14.47
CA LYS A 39 -10.57 21.49 14.06
C LYS A 39 -12.06 21.67 14.22
N GLN A 40 -12.89 20.70 13.84
CA GLN A 40 -14.34 20.77 14.00
C GLN A 40 -14.78 20.96 15.44
N GLU A 41 -14.06 20.34 16.38
CA GLU A 41 -14.30 20.45 17.82
C GLU A 41 -13.57 21.63 18.48
N ASN A 42 -12.95 22.51 17.69
CA ASN A 42 -12.19 23.66 18.17
C ASN A 42 -11.14 23.31 19.24
N ALA A 43 -10.44 22.18 19.05
CA ALA A 43 -9.48 21.64 20.00
C ALA A 43 -8.01 21.77 19.57
N GLU A 44 -7.71 22.58 18.56
CA GLU A 44 -6.35 22.78 18.00
C GLU A 44 -5.36 23.37 19.02
N ASP A 45 -5.85 24.04 20.03
CA ASP A 45 -5.06 24.53 21.18
C ASP A 45 -4.73 23.44 22.21
N LYS A 46 -5.45 22.32 22.21
CA LYS A 46 -5.36 21.21 23.18
C LYS A 46 -4.74 19.93 22.61
N ILE A 47 -4.78 19.74 21.30
CA ILE A 47 -4.39 18.49 20.62
C ILE A 47 -3.46 18.81 19.45
N ASP A 48 -2.35 18.08 19.38
CA ASP A 48 -1.45 18.07 18.24
C ASP A 48 -1.56 16.71 17.50
N VAL A 49 -1.64 16.76 16.17
CA VAL A 49 -1.59 15.58 15.30
C VAL A 49 -0.21 15.51 14.65
N PHE A 50 0.42 14.34 14.74
CA PHE A 50 1.74 14.08 14.16
C PHE A 50 1.67 12.94 13.17
N LEU A 51 2.37 13.07 12.05
CA LEU A 51 2.68 11.97 11.14
C LEU A 51 4.16 11.63 11.23
N VAL A 52 4.47 10.35 11.42
CA VAL A 52 5.84 9.81 11.54
C VAL A 52 6.13 8.94 10.33
N SER A 53 7.14 9.30 9.55
CA SER A 53 7.65 8.46 8.46
C SER A 53 9.08 8.86 8.09
N PRO A 54 9.86 7.99 7.41
CA PRO A 54 11.21 8.32 6.96
C PRO A 54 11.24 9.54 6.02
N GLU A 55 10.27 9.64 5.12
CA GLU A 55 10.10 10.74 4.16
C GLU A 55 8.63 11.19 4.13
N PRO A 56 8.36 12.50 3.95
CA PRO A 56 7.00 13.02 3.82
C PRO A 56 6.50 12.88 2.37
N LYS A 57 6.41 11.63 1.90
CA LYS A 57 6.00 11.29 0.54
C LYS A 57 4.96 10.19 0.56
N LEU A 58 3.95 10.30 -0.32
CA LEU A 58 3.04 9.21 -0.64
C LEU A 58 3.59 8.43 -1.82
N VAL A 59 4.08 7.22 -1.60
CA VAL A 59 4.47 6.33 -2.70
C VAL A 59 3.22 5.69 -3.31
N ILE A 60 2.97 5.96 -4.59
CA ILE A 60 1.85 5.41 -5.36
C ILE A 60 2.21 3.99 -5.80
N ARG A 61 2.16 3.04 -4.85
CA ARG A 61 2.56 1.64 -5.07
C ARG A 61 1.87 0.97 -6.27
N PRO A 62 0.58 1.24 -6.57
CA PRO A 62 -0.08 0.73 -7.77
C PRO A 62 0.56 1.13 -9.10
N ARG A 63 1.56 2.02 -9.11
CA ARG A 63 2.29 2.47 -10.31
C ARG A 63 3.72 1.95 -10.40
N LEU A 64 4.22 1.21 -9.41
CA LEU A 64 5.61 0.80 -9.35
C LEU A 64 6.00 -0.28 -10.40
N TYR A 65 5.05 -0.84 -11.11
CA TYR A 65 5.27 -1.71 -12.27
C TYR A 65 5.50 -0.93 -13.57
N GLU A 66 5.11 0.36 -13.61
CA GLU A 66 5.19 1.21 -14.80
C GLU A 66 6.65 1.44 -15.24
N PRO A 67 6.90 1.66 -16.54
CA PRO A 67 8.25 1.90 -17.07
C PRO A 67 8.82 3.26 -16.68
N VAL A 68 7.96 4.20 -16.25
CA VAL A 68 8.36 5.56 -15.85
C VAL A 68 8.00 5.74 -14.38
N LEU A 69 9.03 5.88 -13.54
CA LEU A 69 8.90 6.02 -12.09
C LEU A 69 9.07 7.48 -11.62
N GLU A 70 8.84 8.43 -12.52
CA GLU A 70 8.72 9.84 -12.20
C GLU A 70 7.33 10.09 -11.60
N ASP A 71 7.21 11.03 -10.67
CA ASP A 71 5.95 11.42 -10.03
C ASP A 71 5.15 10.31 -9.33
N VAL A 72 5.76 9.13 -9.08
CA VAL A 72 5.12 8.06 -8.32
C VAL A 72 5.28 8.20 -6.80
N ALA A 73 5.93 9.25 -6.34
CA ALA A 73 6.16 9.52 -4.92
C ALA A 73 6.02 11.03 -4.60
N PRO A 74 4.83 11.61 -4.82
CA PRO A 74 4.60 13.03 -4.55
C PRO A 74 4.84 13.38 -3.08
N SER A 75 5.36 14.60 -2.86
CA SER A 75 5.52 15.15 -1.51
C SER A 75 4.18 15.50 -0.90
N ILE A 76 3.96 15.14 0.37
CA ILE A 76 2.76 15.49 1.14
C ILE A 76 3.00 16.64 2.13
N VAL A 77 4.15 17.31 2.07
CA VAL A 77 4.50 18.40 3.00
C VAL A 77 3.44 19.50 3.01
N ASN A 78 3.00 19.95 1.83
CA ASN A 78 1.98 21.00 1.72
C ASN A 78 0.62 20.50 2.23
N VAL A 79 0.26 19.27 2.00
CA VAL A 79 -0.97 18.64 2.51
C VAL A 79 -0.95 18.59 4.04
N LEU A 80 0.15 18.14 4.65
CA LEU A 80 0.31 18.11 6.11
C LEU A 80 0.24 19.53 6.70
N SER A 81 0.92 20.48 6.07
CA SER A 81 0.91 21.88 6.50
C SER A 81 -0.49 22.49 6.45
N ALA A 82 -1.22 22.29 5.34
CA ALA A 82 -2.60 22.77 5.19
C ALA A 82 -3.57 22.13 6.20
N ALA A 83 -3.30 20.87 6.59
CA ALA A 83 -4.07 20.17 7.62
C ALA A 83 -3.65 20.53 9.05
N ASN A 84 -2.62 21.35 9.26
CA ASN A 84 -2.02 21.60 10.58
C ASN A 84 -1.50 20.31 11.26
N VAL A 85 -0.97 19.37 10.45
CA VAL A 85 -0.34 18.12 10.90
C VAL A 85 1.16 18.33 10.99
N LYS A 86 1.73 18.02 12.15
CA LYS A 86 3.18 18.08 12.40
C LYS A 86 3.86 16.83 11.86
N TYR A 87 5.06 16.98 11.32
CA TYR A 87 5.84 15.88 10.78
C TYR A 87 7.04 15.53 11.63
N ILE A 88 7.26 14.23 11.86
CA ILE A 88 8.44 13.67 12.51
C ILE A 88 9.16 12.77 11.49
N ALA A 89 10.36 13.17 11.06
CA ALA A 89 11.20 12.37 10.18
C ALA A 89 11.81 11.20 10.95
N GLY A 90 11.52 9.96 10.55
CA GLY A 90 12.06 8.75 11.13
C GLY A 90 11.15 7.55 10.92
N ALA A 91 11.67 6.36 11.20
CA ALA A 91 10.93 5.11 11.14
C ALA A 91 10.52 4.64 12.53
N VAL A 92 9.25 4.32 12.73
CA VAL A 92 8.83 3.63 13.96
C VAL A 92 9.41 2.21 13.90
N ASN A 93 10.16 1.82 14.92
CA ASN A 93 10.76 0.47 15.00
C ASN A 93 10.26 -0.33 16.21
N TYR A 94 9.61 0.31 17.18
CA TYR A 94 9.05 -0.35 18.36
C TYR A 94 7.79 0.37 18.86
N ILE A 95 6.82 -0.40 19.37
CA ILE A 95 5.58 0.09 19.96
C ILE A 95 5.44 -0.52 21.36
N ASP A 96 5.34 0.33 22.38
CA ASP A 96 5.04 -0.06 23.75
C ASP A 96 3.59 0.31 24.06
N GLU A 97 2.68 -0.63 23.81
CA GLU A 97 1.24 -0.43 24.03
C GLU A 97 0.92 -0.06 25.49
N LYS A 98 1.59 -0.73 26.44
CA LYS A 98 1.31 -0.58 27.86
C LYS A 98 1.67 0.81 28.39
N ASN A 99 2.78 1.36 27.93
CA ASN A 99 3.27 2.66 28.37
C ASN A 99 2.92 3.80 27.39
N LYS A 100 2.12 3.51 26.34
CA LYS A 100 1.68 4.46 25.32
C LYS A 100 2.81 5.27 24.72
N LYS A 101 3.82 4.59 24.19
CA LYS A 101 4.99 5.22 23.55
C LYS A 101 5.47 4.40 22.35
N ILE A 102 6.09 5.10 21.42
CA ILE A 102 6.78 4.51 20.29
C ILE A 102 8.25 4.89 20.32
N THR A 103 9.09 4.05 19.74
CA THR A 103 10.49 4.40 19.43
C THR A 103 10.57 4.74 17.94
N VAL A 104 11.16 5.89 17.64
CA VAL A 104 11.37 6.39 16.29
C VAL A 104 12.87 6.42 16.01
N GLU A 105 13.31 5.64 15.06
CA GLU A 105 14.67 5.65 14.53
C GLU A 105 14.84 6.84 13.57
N LYS A 106 15.81 7.69 13.83
CA LYS A 106 16.19 8.85 13.04
C LYS A 106 17.63 8.72 12.57
N LYS A 107 18.07 9.61 11.69
CA LYS A 107 19.45 9.63 11.19
C LYS A 107 20.52 9.83 12.30
N ASP A 108 20.14 10.49 13.37
CA ASP A 108 20.99 10.87 14.52
C ASP A 108 20.75 10.03 15.77
N GLY A 109 19.99 8.94 15.67
CA GLY A 109 19.70 8.03 16.76
C GLY A 109 18.20 7.81 16.99
N GLU A 110 17.86 7.15 18.11
CA GLU A 110 16.48 6.85 18.46
C GLU A 110 15.86 7.92 19.36
N THR A 111 14.57 8.14 19.17
CA THR A 111 13.77 9.05 20.00
C THR A 111 12.51 8.34 20.48
N ILE A 112 12.21 8.46 21.78
CA ILE A 112 10.95 7.96 22.35
C ILE A 112 9.89 9.05 22.25
N VAL A 113 8.73 8.72 21.71
CA VAL A 113 7.58 9.61 21.57
C VAL A 113 6.38 9.03 22.31
N ASN A 114 5.85 9.75 23.28
CA ASN A 114 4.61 9.39 23.98
C ASN A 114 3.40 9.82 23.15
N PHE A 115 2.30 9.08 23.27
CA PHE A 115 1.03 9.39 22.61
C PHE A 115 -0.16 9.28 23.58
N ASP A 116 -1.22 10.04 23.32
CA ASP A 116 -2.53 9.86 23.93
C ASP A 116 -3.43 8.97 23.04
N SER A 117 -3.20 9.03 21.71
CA SER A 117 -3.76 8.07 20.76
C SER A 117 -2.76 7.78 19.64
N PHE A 118 -2.78 6.55 19.12
CA PHE A 118 -1.83 6.07 18.11
C PHE A 118 -2.53 5.35 16.98
N VAL A 119 -2.09 5.62 15.75
CA VAL A 119 -2.57 4.95 14.52
C VAL A 119 -1.42 4.22 13.86
N LEU A 120 -1.49 2.89 13.77
CA LEU A 120 -0.54 2.06 13.03
C LEU A 120 -0.99 1.98 11.56
N ALA A 121 -0.27 2.67 10.68
CA ALA A 121 -0.56 2.79 9.24
C ALA A 121 0.66 2.45 8.36
N THR A 122 1.51 1.54 8.83
CA THR A 122 2.79 1.21 8.18
C THR A 122 2.68 0.23 7.01
N GLY A 123 1.46 -0.14 6.62
CA GLY A 123 1.16 -0.91 5.41
C GLY A 123 1.70 -2.33 5.42
N SER A 124 2.14 -2.79 4.27
CA SER A 124 2.62 -4.16 4.02
C SER A 124 3.96 -4.17 3.30
N GLN A 125 4.58 -5.34 3.30
CA GLN A 125 5.83 -5.62 2.59
C GLN A 125 5.74 -6.95 1.84
N VAL A 126 6.62 -7.15 0.85
CA VAL A 126 6.73 -8.46 0.17
C VAL A 126 7.14 -9.52 1.18
N PHE A 127 6.46 -10.64 1.12
CA PHE A 127 6.86 -11.81 1.87
C PHE A 127 8.03 -12.52 1.16
N HIS A 128 9.12 -12.68 1.89
CA HIS A 128 10.27 -13.44 1.45
C HIS A 128 10.31 -14.77 2.22
N PRO A 129 9.75 -15.86 1.64
CA PRO A 129 9.91 -17.19 2.24
C PRO A 129 11.39 -17.59 2.28
N GLU A 130 11.70 -18.61 3.07
CA GLU A 130 13.00 -19.25 3.04
C GLU A 130 13.15 -20.01 1.73
N LEU A 131 13.54 -19.30 0.69
CA LEU A 131 13.78 -19.81 -0.65
C LEU A 131 15.21 -19.46 -1.07
N LYS A 132 15.97 -20.48 -1.50
CA LYS A 132 17.36 -20.31 -1.93
C LYS A 132 17.47 -19.28 -3.05
N GLY A 133 18.31 -18.26 -2.87
CA GLY A 133 18.63 -17.24 -3.86
C GLY A 133 17.58 -16.15 -4.03
N LEU A 134 16.43 -16.20 -3.32
CA LEU A 134 15.36 -15.22 -3.47
C LEU A 134 15.84 -13.79 -3.20
N LYS A 135 16.55 -13.57 -2.11
CA LYS A 135 17.01 -12.21 -1.72
C LYS A 135 18.17 -11.71 -2.59
N GLU A 136 18.97 -12.64 -3.13
CA GLU A 136 20.20 -12.35 -3.84
C GLU A 136 19.97 -12.09 -5.33
N PHE A 137 19.07 -12.87 -5.95
CA PHE A 137 18.93 -12.91 -7.42
C PHE A 137 17.53 -12.51 -7.92
N SER A 138 16.64 -12.01 -7.05
CA SER A 138 15.35 -11.53 -7.53
C SER A 138 15.13 -10.04 -7.33
N PHE A 139 14.27 -9.49 -8.16
CA PHE A 139 13.74 -8.12 -8.08
C PHE A 139 12.31 -8.14 -7.57
N ASN A 140 11.79 -6.98 -7.17
CA ASN A 140 10.38 -6.78 -6.90
C ASN A 140 9.98 -5.33 -7.18
N VAL A 141 8.68 -5.08 -7.26
CA VAL A 141 8.10 -3.74 -7.50
C VAL A 141 7.30 -3.24 -6.29
N ASN A 142 7.67 -3.65 -5.09
CA ASN A 142 6.92 -3.33 -3.88
C ASN A 142 7.28 -1.98 -3.24
N SER A 143 8.49 -1.50 -3.47
CA SER A 143 8.97 -0.20 -3.05
C SER A 143 9.57 0.56 -4.23
N LEU A 144 9.61 1.90 -4.12
CA LEU A 144 10.22 2.73 -5.16
C LEU A 144 11.70 2.39 -5.38
N GLU A 145 12.43 2.08 -4.31
CA GLU A 145 13.82 1.65 -4.40
C GLU A 145 13.96 0.33 -5.19
N SER A 146 13.12 -0.66 -4.87
CA SER A 146 13.14 -1.96 -5.57
C SER A 146 12.73 -1.84 -7.04
N ALA A 147 11.71 -1.02 -7.34
CA ALA A 147 11.28 -0.76 -8.70
C ALA A 147 12.38 -0.08 -9.53
N ARG A 148 13.08 0.91 -8.95
CA ARG A 148 14.25 1.55 -9.60
C ARG A 148 15.43 0.59 -9.80
N LYS A 149 15.64 -0.36 -8.88
CA LYS A 149 16.66 -1.41 -9.07
C LYS A 149 16.31 -2.32 -10.25
N LEU A 150 15.04 -2.70 -10.38
CA LEU A 150 14.57 -3.46 -11.53
C LEU A 150 14.71 -2.66 -12.82
N GLU A 151 14.30 -1.39 -12.84
CA GLU A 151 14.42 -0.51 -14.00
C GLU A 151 15.86 -0.39 -14.47
N LYS A 152 16.78 -0.06 -13.54
CA LYS A 152 18.22 0.00 -13.85
C LYS A 152 18.72 -1.33 -14.41
N HIS A 153 18.36 -2.45 -13.80
CA HIS A 153 18.78 -3.77 -14.28
C HIS A 153 18.29 -4.04 -15.71
N LEU A 154 17.03 -3.70 -16.03
CA LEU A 154 16.52 -3.88 -17.39
C LEU A 154 17.30 -3.05 -18.43
N TYR A 155 17.64 -1.81 -18.12
CA TYR A 155 18.51 -1.00 -19.00
C TYR A 155 19.93 -1.59 -19.13
N ASP A 156 20.49 -2.11 -18.04
CA ASP A 156 21.82 -2.73 -18.04
C ASP A 156 21.86 -4.02 -18.91
N LEU A 157 20.71 -4.68 -19.17
CA LEU A 157 20.63 -5.82 -20.09
C LEU A 157 21.12 -5.45 -21.52
N ALA A 158 20.89 -4.23 -21.99
CA ALA A 158 21.35 -3.79 -23.30
C ALA A 158 22.88 -3.78 -23.43
N LEU A 159 23.60 -3.72 -22.31
CA LEU A 159 25.06 -3.73 -22.25
C LEU A 159 25.66 -5.15 -22.25
N LYS A 160 24.83 -6.17 -22.03
CA LYS A 160 25.24 -7.58 -22.00
C LYS A 160 25.22 -8.20 -23.40
N PRO A 161 26.08 -9.22 -23.67
CA PRO A 161 25.98 -10.01 -24.87
C PRO A 161 24.58 -10.60 -25.06
N ASN A 162 24.14 -10.76 -26.31
CA ASN A 162 22.87 -11.40 -26.61
C ASN A 162 22.90 -12.87 -26.18
N SER A 163 21.97 -13.25 -25.30
CA SER A 163 21.79 -14.63 -24.85
C SER A 163 20.32 -14.90 -24.53
N HIS A 164 19.94 -16.16 -24.40
CA HIS A 164 18.59 -16.53 -24.04
C HIS A 164 18.24 -16.05 -22.62
N GLU A 165 19.16 -16.19 -21.68
CA GLU A 165 19.00 -15.77 -20.29
C GLU A 165 18.78 -14.26 -20.18
N ARG A 166 19.58 -13.46 -20.89
CA ARG A 166 19.44 -11.99 -20.96
C ARG A 166 18.06 -11.56 -21.46
N ASN A 167 17.55 -12.27 -22.46
CA ASN A 167 16.30 -11.92 -23.13
C ASN A 167 15.06 -12.52 -22.44
N THR A 168 15.24 -13.28 -21.36
CA THR A 168 14.16 -13.93 -20.62
C THR A 168 13.87 -13.19 -19.33
N VAL A 169 12.58 -12.90 -19.08
CA VAL A 169 12.05 -12.39 -17.82
C VAL A 169 11.07 -13.39 -17.23
N VAL A 170 11.25 -13.73 -15.97
CA VAL A 170 10.32 -14.59 -15.21
C VAL A 170 9.67 -13.76 -14.11
N VAL A 171 8.34 -13.70 -14.10
CA VAL A 171 7.54 -13.10 -13.03
C VAL A 171 6.93 -14.22 -12.19
N ALA A 172 7.30 -14.28 -10.91
CA ALA A 172 6.82 -15.28 -9.96
C ALA A 172 5.70 -14.70 -9.09
N GLY A 173 4.47 -15.16 -9.34
CA GLY A 173 3.23 -14.74 -8.72
C GLY A 173 2.24 -14.14 -9.71
N GLY A 174 1.05 -14.76 -9.85
CA GLY A 174 -0.02 -14.37 -10.76
C GLY A 174 -1.11 -13.50 -10.11
N GLY A 175 -0.82 -12.83 -9.00
CA GLY A 175 -1.68 -11.80 -8.41
C GLY A 175 -1.70 -10.51 -9.24
N LEU A 176 -2.48 -9.50 -8.79
CA LEU A 176 -2.65 -8.24 -9.55
C LEU A 176 -1.30 -7.59 -9.92
N THR A 177 -0.40 -7.42 -8.96
CA THR A 177 0.94 -6.85 -9.21
C THR A 177 1.76 -7.66 -10.21
N GLY A 178 1.68 -8.99 -10.13
CA GLY A 178 2.40 -9.87 -11.07
C GLY A 178 1.86 -9.77 -12.49
N LEU A 179 0.53 -9.70 -12.64
CA LEU A 179 -0.13 -9.51 -13.93
C LEU A 179 0.21 -8.17 -14.55
N GLU A 180 0.14 -7.07 -13.80
CA GLU A 180 0.54 -5.74 -14.26
C GLU A 180 2.03 -5.70 -14.65
N THR A 181 2.89 -6.29 -13.82
CA THR A 181 4.34 -6.35 -14.09
C THR A 181 4.63 -7.16 -15.36
N VAL A 182 4.05 -8.35 -15.50
CA VAL A 182 4.37 -9.24 -16.63
C VAL A 182 3.86 -8.71 -17.96
N THR A 183 2.71 -8.05 -17.98
CA THR A 183 2.12 -7.48 -19.20
C THR A 183 2.86 -6.25 -19.74
N GLU A 184 3.59 -5.54 -18.88
CA GLU A 184 4.47 -4.44 -19.28
C GLU A 184 5.83 -4.92 -19.84
N MET A 185 6.31 -6.12 -19.47
CA MET A 185 7.64 -6.59 -19.84
C MET A 185 7.89 -6.71 -21.36
N PRO A 186 6.96 -7.21 -22.20
CA PRO A 186 7.21 -7.35 -23.64
C PRO A 186 7.53 -6.03 -24.33
N SER A 187 6.79 -4.96 -24.04
CA SER A 187 7.03 -3.62 -24.59
C SER A 187 8.33 -3.01 -24.07
N ARG A 188 8.60 -3.14 -22.75
CA ARG A 188 9.82 -2.65 -22.12
C ARG A 188 11.07 -3.33 -22.71
N LEU A 189 11.06 -4.66 -22.86
CA LEU A 189 12.19 -5.38 -23.44
C LEU A 189 12.43 -5.01 -24.90
N ARG A 190 11.37 -4.85 -25.71
CA ARG A 190 11.52 -4.36 -27.09
C ARG A 190 12.14 -2.96 -27.15
N ALA A 191 11.68 -2.06 -26.29
CA ALA A 191 12.22 -0.69 -26.23
C ALA A 191 13.71 -0.66 -25.83
N ILE A 192 14.15 -1.57 -24.97
CA ILE A 192 15.52 -1.63 -24.42
C ILE A 192 16.46 -2.43 -25.32
N LEU A 193 16.03 -3.59 -25.82
CA LEU A 193 16.87 -4.55 -26.54
C LEU A 193 16.73 -4.43 -28.06
N GLY A 194 15.73 -3.69 -28.56
CA GLY A 194 15.38 -3.55 -29.96
C GLY A 194 14.44 -4.65 -30.46
N ASP A 195 13.73 -4.37 -31.57
CA ASP A 195 12.72 -5.26 -32.15
C ASP A 195 13.26 -6.60 -32.67
N SER A 196 14.57 -6.68 -32.95
CA SER A 196 15.22 -7.90 -33.40
C SER A 196 15.57 -8.88 -32.28
N ALA A 197 15.42 -8.49 -31.00
CA ALA A 197 15.70 -9.36 -29.87
C ALA A 197 14.57 -10.36 -29.68
N GLU A 198 14.90 -11.65 -29.66
CA GLU A 198 13.94 -12.71 -29.30
C GLU A 198 13.68 -12.68 -27.79
N THR A 199 12.72 -11.87 -27.37
CA THR A 199 12.35 -11.73 -25.95
C THR A 199 11.42 -12.86 -25.50
N ASN A 200 11.59 -13.31 -24.27
CA ASN A 200 10.81 -14.38 -23.65
C ASN A 200 10.28 -13.93 -22.29
N VAL A 201 8.99 -13.80 -22.14
CA VAL A 201 8.36 -13.37 -20.88
C VAL A 201 7.48 -14.49 -20.36
N ILE A 202 7.69 -14.85 -19.10
CA ILE A 202 7.06 -16.01 -18.46
C ILE A 202 6.44 -15.59 -17.13
N ILE A 203 5.18 -15.97 -16.88
CA ILE A 203 4.56 -15.87 -15.57
C ILE A 203 4.42 -17.25 -14.94
N VAL A 204 4.77 -17.35 -13.66
CA VAL A 204 4.72 -18.59 -12.88
C VAL A 204 3.77 -18.41 -11.70
N ASP A 205 2.80 -19.30 -11.53
CA ASP A 205 1.89 -19.28 -10.39
C ASP A 205 1.55 -20.69 -9.87
N SER A 206 1.33 -20.78 -8.57
CA SER A 206 0.91 -22.01 -7.92
C SER A 206 -0.57 -22.36 -8.10
N ALA A 207 -1.38 -21.38 -8.48
CA ALA A 207 -2.79 -21.59 -8.77
C ALA A 207 -3.00 -22.34 -10.10
N PRO A 208 -4.12 -23.04 -10.27
CA PRO A 208 -4.41 -23.80 -11.50
C PRO A 208 -4.75 -22.90 -12.70
N LYS A 209 -5.15 -21.66 -12.46
CA LYS A 209 -5.55 -20.69 -13.50
C LYS A 209 -5.14 -19.29 -13.10
N ILE A 210 -4.46 -18.58 -14.01
CA ILE A 210 -4.08 -17.18 -13.80
C ILE A 210 -5.33 -16.29 -13.78
N GLY A 211 -5.38 -15.33 -12.87
CA GLY A 211 -6.49 -14.37 -12.75
C GLY A 211 -7.79 -14.95 -12.19
N HIS A 212 -7.79 -16.19 -11.66
CA HIS A 212 -8.99 -16.86 -11.15
C HIS A 212 -9.74 -16.06 -10.07
N ALA A 213 -9.02 -15.22 -9.31
CA ALA A 213 -9.62 -14.37 -8.27
C ALA A 213 -10.37 -13.15 -8.82
N MET A 214 -10.35 -12.92 -10.14
CA MET A 214 -10.96 -11.74 -10.79
C MET A 214 -12.35 -12.02 -11.42
N GLY A 215 -12.96 -13.17 -11.12
CA GLY A 215 -14.18 -13.62 -11.79
C GLY A 215 -13.91 -14.23 -13.16
N GLU A 216 -14.86 -14.98 -13.68
CA GLU A 216 -14.66 -15.79 -14.88
C GLU A 216 -14.45 -14.94 -16.14
N GLU A 217 -15.30 -13.93 -16.36
CA GLU A 217 -15.22 -13.04 -17.52
C GLU A 217 -13.92 -12.22 -17.57
N ALA A 218 -13.51 -11.64 -16.45
CA ALA A 218 -12.24 -10.91 -16.37
C ALA A 218 -11.05 -11.85 -16.57
N CYS A 219 -11.12 -13.07 -16.04
CA CYS A 219 -10.10 -14.10 -16.23
C CYS A 219 -9.89 -14.46 -17.71
N GLU A 220 -10.96 -14.52 -18.52
CA GLU A 220 -10.85 -14.74 -19.97
C GLU A 220 -10.10 -13.58 -20.65
N VAL A 221 -10.43 -12.33 -20.31
CA VAL A 221 -9.73 -11.15 -20.86
C VAL A 221 -8.26 -11.14 -20.46
N ILE A 222 -7.94 -11.49 -19.22
CA ILE A 222 -6.55 -11.60 -18.73
C ILE A 222 -5.78 -12.63 -19.55
N ASN A 223 -6.34 -13.83 -19.75
CA ASN A 223 -5.67 -14.87 -20.52
C ASN A 223 -5.49 -14.50 -22.01
N GLN A 224 -6.46 -13.83 -22.62
CA GLN A 224 -6.33 -13.29 -23.97
C GLN A 224 -5.21 -12.23 -24.04
N ALA A 225 -5.11 -11.35 -23.06
CA ALA A 225 -4.05 -10.35 -22.98
C ALA A 225 -2.66 -10.99 -22.84
N LEU A 226 -2.51 -12.01 -21.99
CA LEU A 226 -1.26 -12.76 -21.84
C LEU A 226 -0.86 -13.43 -23.17
N GLN A 227 -1.80 -14.06 -23.83
CA GLN A 227 -1.56 -14.73 -25.12
C GLN A 227 -1.19 -13.74 -26.23
N SER A 228 -1.92 -12.62 -26.36
CA SER A 228 -1.66 -11.60 -27.38
C SER A 228 -0.31 -10.89 -27.20
N ASN A 229 0.16 -10.77 -25.96
CA ASN A 229 1.48 -10.26 -25.64
C ASN A 229 2.61 -11.31 -25.73
N GLY A 230 2.31 -12.55 -26.15
CA GLY A 230 3.29 -13.63 -26.26
C GLY A 230 3.83 -14.13 -24.92
N ILE A 231 3.12 -13.88 -23.82
CA ILE A 231 3.54 -14.26 -22.47
C ILE A 231 3.26 -15.73 -22.23
N LYS A 232 4.27 -16.48 -21.85
CA LYS A 232 4.15 -17.90 -21.51
C LYS A 232 3.68 -18.07 -20.07
N VAL A 233 2.73 -18.97 -19.87
CA VAL A 233 2.12 -19.21 -18.54
C VAL A 233 2.55 -20.56 -17.99
N ARG A 234 2.93 -20.59 -16.70
CA ARG A 234 3.21 -21.81 -15.93
C ARG A 234 2.35 -21.81 -14.68
N THR A 235 1.31 -22.61 -14.67
CA THR A 235 0.37 -22.78 -13.53
C THR A 235 0.60 -24.12 -12.82
N ASN A 236 0.00 -24.28 -11.62
CA ASN A 236 0.19 -25.45 -10.76
C ASN A 236 1.64 -25.73 -10.37
N VAL A 237 2.51 -24.74 -10.45
CA VAL A 237 3.94 -24.88 -10.12
C VAL A 237 4.41 -23.74 -9.24
N ARG A 238 5.40 -24.01 -8.40
CA ARG A 238 6.04 -23.02 -7.52
C ARG A 238 7.51 -22.91 -7.87
N VAL A 239 8.07 -21.73 -7.66
CA VAL A 239 9.52 -21.56 -7.65
C VAL A 239 10.09 -22.23 -6.42
N THR A 240 11.10 -23.08 -6.59
CA THR A 240 11.77 -23.84 -5.52
C THR A 240 13.19 -23.36 -5.24
N SER A 241 13.85 -22.73 -6.22
CA SER A 241 15.13 -22.03 -6.04
C SER A 241 15.32 -20.97 -7.12
N ILE A 242 16.09 -19.96 -6.78
CA ILE A 242 16.52 -18.91 -7.71
C ILE A 242 18.04 -18.91 -7.73
N GLU A 243 18.62 -18.80 -8.92
CA GLU A 243 20.05 -18.72 -9.16
C GLU A 243 20.36 -17.47 -9.96
N GLU A 244 21.63 -17.10 -10.09
CA GLU A 244 22.07 -15.90 -10.82
C GLU A 244 21.52 -15.83 -12.26
N HIS A 245 21.39 -16.99 -12.92
CA HIS A 245 20.98 -17.10 -14.31
C HIS A 245 19.75 -17.97 -14.54
N GLY A 246 18.85 -18.06 -13.53
CA GLY A 246 17.62 -18.81 -13.75
C GLY A 246 16.86 -19.17 -12.49
N VAL A 247 15.78 -19.89 -12.71
CA VAL A 247 14.84 -20.31 -11.67
C VAL A 247 14.41 -21.77 -11.87
N THR A 248 14.40 -22.53 -10.78
CA THR A 248 13.89 -23.92 -10.77
C THR A 248 12.47 -23.94 -10.26
N LEU A 249 11.60 -24.66 -10.96
CA LEU A 249 10.20 -24.89 -10.60
C LEU A 249 10.00 -26.21 -9.87
N SER A 250 8.89 -26.35 -9.15
CA SER A 250 8.50 -27.59 -8.47
C SER A 250 8.26 -28.79 -9.41
N SER A 251 8.09 -28.56 -10.70
CA SER A 251 8.04 -29.57 -11.75
C SER A 251 9.41 -30.16 -12.09
N GLY A 252 10.51 -29.56 -11.62
CA GLY A 252 11.87 -29.86 -12.04
C GLY A 252 12.33 -29.06 -13.27
N GLU A 253 11.47 -28.25 -13.90
CA GLU A 253 11.85 -27.37 -15.01
C GLU A 253 12.81 -26.30 -14.49
N PHE A 254 13.95 -26.12 -15.18
CA PHE A 254 14.82 -24.96 -15.00
C PHE A 254 14.58 -23.97 -16.13
N ILE A 255 14.31 -22.71 -15.78
CA ILE A 255 14.09 -21.63 -16.75
C ILE A 255 15.30 -20.70 -16.67
N PRO A 256 16.16 -20.66 -17.72
CA PRO A 256 17.25 -19.71 -17.79
C PRO A 256 16.72 -18.29 -17.91
N SER A 257 17.19 -17.38 -17.02
CA SER A 257 16.76 -15.97 -17.00
C SER A 257 17.71 -15.13 -16.15
N ASP A 258 18.11 -13.98 -16.63
CA ASP A 258 18.85 -12.96 -15.87
C ASP A 258 17.91 -12.03 -15.08
N THR A 259 16.59 -12.13 -15.28
CA THR A 259 15.60 -11.23 -14.67
C THR A 259 14.47 -12.04 -14.04
N ILE A 260 14.48 -12.18 -12.74
CA ILE A 260 13.44 -12.82 -11.97
C ILE A 260 12.74 -11.75 -11.10
N VAL A 261 11.43 -11.53 -11.31
CA VAL A 261 10.64 -10.57 -10.53
C VAL A 261 9.71 -11.33 -9.58
N TRP A 262 9.94 -11.15 -8.29
CA TRP A 262 9.14 -11.78 -7.24
C TRP A 262 7.96 -10.88 -6.84
N THR A 263 6.76 -11.34 -7.11
CA THR A 263 5.50 -10.66 -6.78
C THR A 263 4.58 -11.52 -5.89
N ALA A 264 5.06 -12.69 -5.48
CA ALA A 264 4.28 -13.65 -4.72
C ALA A 264 4.28 -13.33 -3.23
N GLY A 265 3.09 -13.04 -2.74
CA GLY A 265 2.83 -12.89 -1.30
C GLY A 265 3.16 -11.49 -0.76
N MET A 266 2.21 -11.00 0.03
CA MET A 266 2.32 -9.76 0.83
C MET A 266 2.06 -10.12 2.29
N ARG A 267 2.72 -9.43 3.20
CA ARG A 267 2.44 -9.50 4.65
C ARG A 267 2.34 -8.10 5.23
N ALA A 268 1.54 -7.97 6.26
CA ALA A 268 1.47 -6.75 7.06
C ALA A 268 2.86 -6.38 7.61
N SER A 269 3.06 -5.10 7.85
CA SER A 269 4.27 -4.58 8.49
C SER A 269 4.62 -5.39 9.74
N PRO A 270 5.89 -5.73 9.99
CA PRO A 270 6.31 -6.42 11.21
C PRO A 270 5.92 -5.72 12.51
N LEU A 271 5.65 -4.42 12.45
CA LEU A 271 5.19 -3.64 13.61
C LEU A 271 3.85 -4.11 14.16
N THR A 272 3.04 -4.83 13.38
CA THR A 272 1.81 -5.47 13.89
C THR A 272 2.09 -6.46 15.02
N SER A 273 3.27 -7.08 15.06
CA SER A 273 3.65 -8.01 16.14
C SER A 273 3.77 -7.36 17.52
N PHE A 274 3.89 -6.03 17.58
CA PHE A 274 3.86 -5.28 18.84
C PHE A 274 2.44 -4.94 19.30
N ILE A 275 1.43 -5.17 18.47
CA ILE A 275 0.03 -5.00 18.83
C ILE A 275 -0.50 -6.32 19.35
N SER A 276 -0.94 -6.31 20.61
CA SER A 276 -1.49 -7.51 21.26
C SER A 276 -2.86 -7.88 20.70
N GLY A 277 -3.14 -9.19 20.61
CA GLY A 277 -4.41 -9.73 20.10
C GLY A 277 -4.20 -10.77 19.00
N GLU A 278 -5.28 -11.12 18.32
CA GLU A 278 -5.24 -12.10 17.23
C GLU A 278 -4.75 -11.49 15.93
N HIS A 279 -3.99 -12.28 15.18
CA HIS A 279 -3.49 -11.92 13.86
C HIS A 279 -3.90 -12.98 12.84
N ASP A 280 -4.17 -12.56 11.62
CA ASP A 280 -4.41 -13.49 10.53
C ASP A 280 -3.09 -14.06 9.94
N GLN A 281 -3.22 -14.95 8.96
CA GLN A 281 -2.07 -15.57 8.30
C GLN A 281 -1.15 -14.58 7.55
N LEU A 282 -1.66 -13.39 7.22
CA LEU A 282 -0.88 -12.31 6.59
C LEU A 282 -0.23 -11.38 7.64
N GLY A 283 -0.41 -11.66 8.94
CA GLY A 283 0.10 -10.85 10.03
C GLY A 283 -0.72 -9.58 10.30
N ARG A 284 -1.95 -9.47 9.76
CA ARG A 284 -2.85 -8.35 10.03
C ARG A 284 -3.50 -8.52 11.39
N VAL A 285 -3.59 -7.43 12.15
CA VAL A 285 -4.33 -7.40 13.43
C VAL A 285 -5.84 -7.54 13.15
N ILE A 286 -6.50 -8.47 13.82
CA ILE A 286 -7.96 -8.62 13.74
C ILE A 286 -8.58 -7.58 14.68
N SER A 287 -9.33 -6.63 14.13
CA SER A 287 -9.92 -5.53 14.89
C SER A 287 -11.46 -5.51 14.85
N ASN A 288 -12.05 -4.70 15.71
CA ASN A 288 -13.47 -4.37 15.66
C ASN A 288 -13.77 -3.37 14.53
N SER A 289 -15.04 -3.04 14.31
CA SER A 289 -15.47 -2.08 13.29
C SER A 289 -14.97 -0.64 13.53
N TYR A 290 -14.49 -0.32 14.71
CA TYR A 290 -13.89 0.97 15.04
C TYR A 290 -12.39 1.04 14.74
N LEU A 291 -11.80 -0.05 14.25
CA LEU A 291 -10.36 -0.19 13.94
C LEU A 291 -9.46 -0.10 15.20
N GLN A 292 -10.03 -0.35 16.38
CA GLN A 292 -9.27 -0.35 17.63
C GLN A 292 -8.42 -1.62 17.76
N SER A 293 -7.24 -1.47 18.37
CA SER A 293 -6.45 -2.59 18.89
C SER A 293 -7.31 -3.40 19.87
N PRO A 294 -7.21 -4.74 19.87
CA PRO A 294 -8.04 -5.57 20.74
C PRO A 294 -7.92 -5.28 22.24
N ASN A 295 -6.76 -4.83 22.70
CA ASN A 295 -6.46 -4.69 24.13
C ASN A 295 -6.21 -3.26 24.61
N VAL A 296 -6.00 -2.30 23.70
CA VAL A 296 -5.71 -0.90 24.04
C VAL A 296 -6.58 0.02 23.20
N ASN A 297 -7.57 0.64 23.83
CA ASN A 297 -8.59 1.44 23.15
C ASN A 297 -8.04 2.65 22.40
N GLU A 298 -6.90 3.21 22.83
CA GLU A 298 -6.28 4.38 22.23
C GLU A 298 -5.35 4.06 21.07
N ILE A 299 -5.21 2.78 20.71
CA ILE A 299 -4.43 2.32 19.56
C ILE A 299 -5.38 1.86 18.46
N PHE A 300 -5.17 2.39 17.26
CA PHE A 300 -5.93 2.05 16.05
C PHE A 300 -4.98 1.42 15.02
N VAL A 301 -5.52 0.48 14.23
CA VAL A 301 -4.78 -0.21 13.16
C VAL A 301 -5.51 0.02 11.84
N THR A 302 -4.78 0.29 10.75
CA THR A 302 -5.42 0.73 9.51
C THR A 302 -4.64 0.37 8.24
N GLY A 303 -5.32 0.32 7.10
CA GLY A 303 -4.74 -0.08 5.82
C GLY A 303 -4.37 -1.57 5.82
N ASP A 304 -3.18 -1.89 5.28
CA ASP A 304 -2.73 -3.28 5.16
C ASP A 304 -2.34 -3.94 6.50
N THR A 305 -2.34 -3.20 7.60
CA THR A 305 -2.03 -3.73 8.94
C THR A 305 -3.23 -4.34 9.66
N VAL A 306 -4.45 -4.12 9.14
CA VAL A 306 -5.70 -4.54 9.80
C VAL A 306 -6.47 -5.54 8.97
N LYS A 307 -7.19 -6.45 9.66
CA LYS A 307 -8.27 -7.26 9.11
C LYS A 307 -9.57 -6.89 9.81
N VAL A 308 -10.53 -6.41 9.03
CA VAL A 308 -11.86 -5.97 9.51
C VAL A 308 -12.93 -6.24 8.46
N HIS A 309 -14.17 -6.44 8.89
CA HIS A 309 -15.30 -6.56 7.98
C HIS A 309 -15.57 -5.24 7.25
N THR A 310 -15.88 -5.32 5.96
CA THR A 310 -16.24 -4.17 5.11
C THR A 310 -17.74 -3.92 5.04
N ASP A 311 -18.51 -4.96 5.31
CA ASP A 311 -19.97 -4.99 5.22
C ASP A 311 -20.58 -6.02 6.20
N ASN A 312 -21.89 -6.22 6.11
CA ASN A 312 -22.64 -7.21 6.89
C ASN A 312 -22.73 -8.58 6.22
N ASP A 313 -22.20 -8.73 5.01
CA ASP A 313 -22.25 -9.96 4.21
C ASP A 313 -21.04 -10.89 4.47
N GLY A 314 -20.15 -10.47 5.38
CA GLY A 314 -19.00 -11.26 5.80
C GLY A 314 -17.73 -11.01 5.01
N ASN A 315 -17.71 -9.99 4.15
CA ASN A 315 -16.52 -9.60 3.41
C ASN A 315 -15.50 -8.89 4.30
N TYR A 316 -14.22 -9.11 4.02
CA TYR A 316 -13.10 -8.46 4.70
C TYR A 316 -12.34 -7.54 3.76
N ASN A 317 -11.75 -6.50 4.33
CA ASN A 317 -10.85 -5.64 3.56
C ASN A 317 -9.70 -6.43 2.93
N VAL A 318 -9.32 -6.05 1.72
CA VAL A 318 -8.10 -6.52 1.04
C VAL A 318 -6.99 -5.48 1.16
N MET A 319 -5.74 -5.91 1.03
CA MET A 319 -4.57 -5.02 0.98
C MET A 319 -4.59 -4.24 -0.34
N SER A 320 -5.21 -3.07 -0.35
CA SER A 320 -5.36 -2.21 -1.52
C SER A 320 -5.38 -0.73 -1.12
N CYS A 321 -5.02 0.15 -2.06
CA CYS A 321 -5.09 1.60 -1.85
C CYS A 321 -6.52 2.06 -1.54
N GLN A 322 -7.53 1.48 -2.18
CA GLN A 322 -8.94 1.76 -1.97
C GLN A 322 -9.37 1.55 -0.52
N HIS A 323 -9.13 0.35 0.04
CA HIS A 323 -9.44 0.08 1.45
C HIS A 323 -8.55 0.91 2.38
N ALA A 324 -7.26 1.07 2.05
CA ALA A 324 -6.34 1.83 2.88
C ALA A 324 -6.77 3.29 3.07
N MET A 325 -7.30 3.93 2.01
CA MET A 325 -7.79 5.31 2.09
C MET A 325 -9.03 5.45 2.97
N SER A 326 -9.99 4.55 2.84
CA SER A 326 -11.21 4.55 3.67
C SER A 326 -10.91 4.21 5.12
N LEU A 327 -10.18 3.12 5.35
CA LEU A 327 -9.72 2.69 6.68
C LEU A 327 -8.93 3.81 7.39
N GLY A 328 -8.06 4.52 6.65
CA GLY A 328 -7.30 5.64 7.17
C GLY A 328 -8.19 6.77 7.70
N ARG A 329 -9.22 7.14 6.93
CA ARG A 329 -10.18 8.19 7.36
C ARG A 329 -10.88 7.81 8.67
N VAL A 330 -11.36 6.58 8.78
CA VAL A 330 -12.04 6.10 9.99
C VAL A 330 -11.07 6.01 11.17
N ALA A 331 -9.89 5.42 10.98
CA ALA A 331 -8.90 5.30 12.06
C ALA A 331 -8.42 6.67 12.59
N GLY A 332 -8.19 7.63 11.69
CA GLY A 332 -7.80 8.98 12.08
C GLY A 332 -8.90 9.72 12.81
N HIS A 333 -10.14 9.64 12.33
CA HIS A 333 -11.31 10.18 13.03
C HIS A 333 -11.41 9.60 14.43
N ASN A 334 -11.35 8.28 14.58
CA ASN A 334 -11.48 7.59 15.86
C ASN A 334 -10.32 7.88 16.81
N ALA A 335 -9.11 8.04 16.29
CA ALA A 335 -7.97 8.45 17.09
C ALA A 335 -8.13 9.86 17.69
N ALA A 336 -8.82 10.77 17.00
CA ALA A 336 -9.19 12.06 17.54
C ALA A 336 -10.41 11.96 18.46
N ALA A 337 -11.42 11.19 18.09
CA ALA A 337 -12.65 11.02 18.86
C ALA A 337 -12.39 10.51 20.28
N ILE A 338 -11.51 9.50 20.45
CA ILE A 338 -11.18 8.97 21.77
C ILE A 338 -10.44 9.98 22.65
N VAL A 339 -9.62 10.83 22.06
CA VAL A 339 -8.89 11.92 22.78
C VAL A 339 -9.86 13.04 23.19
N LEU A 340 -10.92 13.26 22.40
CA LEU A 340 -11.96 14.27 22.62
C LEU A 340 -13.10 13.77 23.51
N ASP A 341 -13.10 12.46 23.85
CA ASP A 341 -14.18 11.81 24.60
C ASP A 341 -15.55 11.91 23.90
N ILE A 342 -15.56 11.68 22.56
CA ILE A 342 -16.78 11.61 21.74
C ILE A 342 -16.94 10.24 21.10
N PRO A 343 -18.16 9.89 20.62
CA PRO A 343 -18.41 8.57 20.03
C PRO A 343 -17.51 8.24 18.85
N LEU A 344 -17.09 6.97 18.76
CA LEU A 344 -16.32 6.43 17.65
C LEU A 344 -17.20 6.19 16.42
N HIS A 345 -16.62 6.28 15.25
CA HIS A 345 -17.24 6.00 13.97
C HIS A 345 -16.94 4.56 13.51
N SER A 346 -17.96 3.81 13.10
CA SER A 346 -17.80 2.44 12.59
C SER A 346 -17.36 2.45 11.13
N TYR A 347 -16.39 1.61 10.79
CA TYR A 347 -15.97 1.40 9.41
C TYR A 347 -17.01 0.60 8.62
N SER A 348 -17.29 1.05 7.40
CA SER A 348 -18.06 0.33 6.41
C SER A 348 -17.61 0.74 5.00
N GLN A 349 -17.42 -0.24 4.12
CA GLN A 349 -17.12 -0.04 2.70
C GLN A 349 -17.68 -1.19 1.87
N PRO A 350 -18.99 -1.23 1.66
CA PRO A 350 -19.64 -2.35 0.93
C PRO A 350 -19.29 -2.36 -0.56
N LYS A 351 -18.99 -1.18 -1.16
CA LYS A 351 -18.57 -1.10 -2.56
C LYS A 351 -17.10 -1.44 -2.71
N TYR A 352 -16.82 -2.33 -3.64
CA TYR A 352 -15.46 -2.74 -4.00
C TYR A 352 -15.31 -2.77 -5.52
N VAL A 353 -14.19 -2.28 -6.03
CA VAL A 353 -13.84 -2.36 -7.45
C VAL A 353 -12.41 -2.85 -7.60
N THR A 354 -12.14 -3.49 -8.74
CA THR A 354 -10.78 -3.83 -9.13
C THR A 354 -10.51 -3.31 -10.54
N CYS A 355 -9.40 -2.61 -10.70
CA CYS A 355 -8.93 -2.14 -12.00
C CYS A 355 -7.51 -2.66 -12.23
N LEU A 356 -7.35 -3.58 -13.17
CA LEU A 356 -6.11 -4.27 -13.47
C LEU A 356 -5.59 -3.84 -14.84
N ASP A 357 -4.36 -3.37 -14.88
CA ASP A 357 -3.64 -3.08 -16.12
C ASP A 357 -3.17 -4.39 -16.81
N LEU A 358 -3.30 -4.45 -18.12
CA LEU A 358 -2.92 -5.61 -18.94
C LEU A 358 -1.96 -5.23 -20.07
N GLY A 359 -1.18 -4.16 -19.86
CA GLY A 359 -0.20 -3.65 -20.81
C GLY A 359 -0.79 -2.64 -21.78
N GLU A 360 -0.17 -2.53 -22.95
CA GLU A 360 -0.47 -1.50 -23.94
C GLU A 360 -1.94 -1.53 -24.38
N GLY A 361 -2.67 -0.44 -24.09
CA GLY A 361 -4.06 -0.25 -24.53
C GLY A 361 -5.10 -1.19 -23.91
N ASN A 362 -4.74 -1.98 -22.89
CA ASN A 362 -5.63 -2.98 -22.33
C ASN A 362 -5.68 -2.95 -20.81
N ALA A 363 -6.87 -3.16 -20.25
CA ALA A 363 -7.13 -3.31 -18.83
C ALA A 363 -8.48 -4.01 -18.62
N VAL A 364 -8.78 -4.38 -17.37
CA VAL A 364 -10.11 -4.80 -16.94
C VAL A 364 -10.54 -4.00 -15.72
N TYR A 365 -11.82 -3.66 -15.66
CA TYR A 365 -12.44 -3.03 -14.50
C TYR A 365 -13.66 -3.87 -14.08
N THR A 366 -13.66 -4.27 -12.81
CA THR A 366 -14.73 -5.09 -12.22
C THR A 366 -15.34 -4.42 -11.01
N GLU A 367 -16.61 -4.70 -10.74
CA GLU A 367 -17.34 -4.22 -9.57
C GLU A 367 -17.85 -5.35 -8.69
N GLY A 368 -17.98 -5.05 -7.39
CA GLY A 368 -18.46 -5.98 -6.38
C GLY A 368 -17.46 -7.07 -6.01
N TRP A 369 -17.81 -7.82 -4.98
CA TRP A 369 -17.01 -8.94 -4.50
C TRP A 369 -17.03 -10.16 -5.44
N GLU A 370 -18.06 -10.24 -6.29
CA GLU A 370 -18.18 -11.24 -7.35
C GLU A 370 -17.34 -10.88 -8.60
N HIS A 371 -16.70 -9.70 -8.60
CA HIS A 371 -15.88 -9.20 -9.71
C HIS A 371 -16.62 -9.17 -11.05
N THR A 372 -17.85 -8.62 -11.08
CA THR A 372 -18.60 -8.43 -12.31
C THR A 372 -17.82 -7.54 -13.28
N LEU A 373 -17.55 -8.03 -14.49
CA LEU A 373 -16.80 -7.27 -15.50
C LEU A 373 -17.66 -6.12 -16.05
N MET A 374 -17.21 -4.88 -15.84
CA MET A 374 -17.91 -3.67 -16.30
C MET A 374 -17.26 -3.07 -17.55
N TYR A 375 -15.93 -2.99 -17.56
CA TYR A 375 -15.18 -2.43 -18.68
C TYR A 375 -13.95 -3.27 -18.98
N LYS A 376 -13.54 -3.29 -20.26
CA LYS A 376 -12.31 -3.95 -20.74
C LYS A 376 -11.65 -3.15 -21.86
N GLY A 377 -10.42 -3.48 -22.18
CA GLY A 377 -9.66 -2.83 -23.25
C GLY A 377 -9.35 -1.38 -22.94
N THR A 378 -9.47 -0.53 -23.97
CA THR A 378 -9.12 0.91 -23.88
C THR A 378 -9.98 1.70 -22.90
N ASP A 379 -11.25 1.33 -22.72
CA ASP A 379 -12.12 2.05 -21.79
C ASP A 379 -11.71 1.77 -20.32
N ALA A 380 -11.46 0.51 -19.99
CA ALA A 380 -10.90 0.17 -18.68
C ALA A 380 -9.51 0.80 -18.48
N LYS A 381 -8.68 0.88 -19.55
CA LYS A 381 -7.35 1.51 -19.47
C LYS A 381 -7.43 3.01 -19.14
N LYS A 382 -8.41 3.74 -19.68
CA LYS A 382 -8.66 5.15 -19.33
C LYS A 382 -9.00 5.30 -17.83
N ILE A 383 -9.92 4.44 -17.34
CA ILE A 383 -10.27 4.44 -15.90
C ILE A 383 -9.03 4.14 -15.04
N LYS A 384 -8.23 3.15 -15.44
CA LYS A 384 -6.97 2.84 -14.74
C LYS A 384 -6.01 4.03 -14.67
N GLN A 385 -5.89 4.77 -15.78
CA GLN A 385 -5.06 5.98 -15.84
C GLN A 385 -5.60 7.09 -14.91
N GLU A 386 -6.92 7.33 -14.89
CA GLU A 386 -7.52 8.29 -13.96
C GLU A 386 -7.30 7.89 -12.50
N ILE A 387 -7.51 6.61 -12.16
CA ILE A 387 -7.21 6.09 -10.82
C ILE A 387 -5.75 6.38 -10.46
N ASN A 388 -4.82 5.99 -11.33
CA ASN A 388 -3.39 6.06 -11.07
C ASN A 388 -2.83 7.49 -11.03
N THR A 389 -3.47 8.44 -11.70
CA THR A 389 -2.94 9.82 -11.83
C THR A 389 -3.74 10.88 -11.08
N GLN A 390 -4.96 10.56 -10.62
CA GLN A 390 -5.84 11.53 -9.97
C GLN A 390 -6.44 11.00 -8.67
N TRP A 391 -7.19 9.88 -8.70
CA TRP A 391 -8.02 9.46 -7.57
C TRP A 391 -7.22 9.03 -6.34
N ILE A 392 -6.06 8.43 -6.55
CA ILE A 392 -5.20 7.94 -5.46
C ILE A 392 -4.03 8.87 -5.14
N TYR A 393 -3.95 10.04 -5.81
CA TYR A 393 -2.96 11.06 -5.49
C TYR A 393 -3.31 11.82 -4.19
N PRO A 394 -2.32 12.49 -3.58
CA PRO A 394 -2.61 13.39 -2.46
C PRO A 394 -3.63 14.46 -2.87
N PRO A 395 -4.54 14.86 -1.98
CA PRO A 395 -5.46 15.94 -2.26
C PRO A 395 -4.73 17.28 -2.45
N GLU A 396 -5.36 18.21 -3.15
CA GLU A 396 -4.88 19.58 -3.19
C GLU A 396 -4.80 20.16 -1.76
N PRO A 397 -3.76 20.94 -1.43
CA PRO A 397 -3.53 21.44 -0.07
C PRO A 397 -4.44 22.66 0.26
N GLU A 398 -5.73 22.52 -0.01
CA GLU A 398 -6.79 23.47 0.37
C GLU A 398 -7.59 22.87 1.53
N GLN A 399 -7.44 23.43 2.73
CA GLN A 399 -7.93 22.82 3.97
C GLN A 399 -9.42 22.44 3.93
N GLU A 400 -10.30 23.32 3.47
CA GLU A 400 -11.75 23.05 3.44
C GLU A 400 -12.10 21.89 2.50
N LYS A 401 -11.57 21.91 1.27
CA LYS A 401 -11.79 20.84 0.29
C LYS A 401 -11.22 19.50 0.80
N MET A 402 -10.01 19.55 1.32
CA MET A 402 -9.32 18.37 1.84
C MET A 402 -10.07 17.77 3.04
N PHE A 403 -10.57 18.58 3.96
CA PHE A 403 -11.36 18.13 5.10
C PHE A 403 -12.73 17.57 4.70
N ALA A 404 -13.36 18.09 3.65
CA ALA A 404 -14.60 17.54 3.13
C ALA A 404 -14.44 16.09 2.66
N ILE A 405 -13.35 15.77 1.95
CA ILE A 405 -13.07 14.42 1.47
C ILE A 405 -12.34 13.52 2.49
N ALA A 406 -11.88 14.07 3.62
CA ALA A 406 -11.33 13.33 4.75
C ALA A 406 -12.40 12.86 5.75
N ASN A 407 -13.68 13.09 5.45
CA ASN A 407 -14.79 12.56 6.23
C ASN A 407 -14.77 11.03 6.22
N PRO A 408 -14.96 10.34 7.38
CA PRO A 408 -15.04 8.89 7.44
C PRO A 408 -16.14 8.29 6.56
N ASP A 409 -17.22 9.04 6.28
CA ASP A 409 -18.32 8.64 5.37
C ASP A 409 -18.04 8.90 3.89
N PHE A 410 -16.86 9.43 3.53
CA PHE A 410 -16.55 9.73 2.14
C PHE A 410 -16.46 8.46 1.30
N ILE A 411 -17.32 8.38 0.28
CA ILE A 411 -17.35 7.25 -0.66
C ILE A 411 -16.24 7.42 -1.69
N ILE A 412 -15.25 6.53 -1.64
CA ILE A 412 -14.09 6.54 -2.56
C ILE A 412 -14.47 6.02 -3.94
N VAL A 413 -15.38 5.05 -3.98
CA VAL A 413 -15.89 4.45 -5.21
C VAL A 413 -17.32 4.90 -5.39
N PRO A 414 -17.64 5.67 -6.44
CA PRO A 414 -18.96 6.23 -6.69
C PRO A 414 -20.04 5.18 -6.96
#